data_b1e338f6fb4b3b7d3e4184afc589947b
#
_entry.id   b1e338f6fb4b3b7d3e4184afc589947b
#
_cell.length_a   1.000
_cell.length_b   1.000
_cell.length_c   1.000
_cell.angle_alpha   90.00
_cell.angle_beta   90.00
_cell.angle_gamma   90.00
#
_symmetry.space_group_name_H-M   'P 1'
#
loop_
_entity.id
_entity.type
_entity.pdbx_description
1 polymer ?
#
loop_
_entity_poly.entity_id
_entity_poly.type
_entity_poly.pdbx_seq_one_letter_code
_entity_poly.pdbx_strand_id
1 'polypeptide(L)'
;MAEYGDPDTEEWKFLRQHSPYQLLRHDRLGIAEDGKEMTADDMWTCPKVLFTTSTRDDRVHPGHARKMVKALLEDAPAEKVPLCLYWENTEGGHGGAADNKQRAYMWALTYAFLAEVLGL
;
A
#
# COMPACT_ATOMS: atom_id res chain seq x y z
N MET A 1 10.57 -18.24 16.38
CA MET A 1 9.43 -18.68 15.55
C MET A 1 8.62 -17.44 15.23
N ALA A 2 8.40 -17.15 13.98
CA ALA A 2 7.58 -16.00 13.60
C ALA A 2 6.13 -16.29 14.00
N GLU A 3 5.48 -15.33 14.64
CA GLU A 3 4.09 -15.46 15.13
C GLU A 3 3.10 -15.80 13.99
N TYR A 4 3.39 -15.30 12.79
CA TYR A 4 2.54 -15.43 11.61
C TYR A 4 3.08 -16.42 10.56
N GLY A 5 4.11 -17.17 10.88
CA GLY A 5 4.77 -18.12 9.99
C GLY A 5 6.16 -17.69 9.54
N ASP A 6 6.80 -18.56 8.77
CA ASP A 6 8.15 -18.34 8.24
C ASP A 6 8.13 -18.29 6.71
N PRO A 7 8.45 -17.13 6.10
CA PRO A 7 8.43 -16.98 4.64
C PRO A 7 9.49 -17.82 3.90
N ASP A 8 10.50 -18.32 4.61
CA ASP A 8 11.55 -19.16 4.03
C ASP A 8 11.18 -20.65 4.00
N THR A 9 9.94 -20.98 4.37
CA THR A 9 9.39 -22.34 4.41
C THR A 9 8.20 -22.50 3.45
N GLU A 10 7.60 -23.71 3.43
CA GLU A 10 6.36 -23.98 2.69
C GLU A 10 5.17 -23.10 3.15
N GLU A 11 5.26 -22.51 4.34
CA GLU A 11 4.25 -21.57 4.86
C GLU A 11 4.13 -20.31 4.01
N TRP A 12 5.16 -19.98 3.21
CA TRP A 12 5.12 -18.87 2.26
C TRP A 12 3.91 -18.94 1.31
N LYS A 13 3.48 -20.12 0.93
CA LYS A 13 2.32 -20.34 0.05
C LYS A 13 1.04 -19.75 0.63
N PHE A 14 0.92 -19.78 1.96
CA PHE A 14 -0.22 -19.20 2.68
C PHE A 14 0.01 -17.73 3.00
N LEU A 15 1.22 -17.35 3.44
CA LEU A 15 1.55 -15.99 3.82
C LEU A 15 1.39 -15.01 2.65
N ARG A 16 1.81 -15.36 1.45
CA ARG A 16 1.69 -14.51 0.27
C ARG A 16 0.24 -14.17 -0.10
N GLN A 17 -0.72 -15.06 0.20
CA GLN A 17 -2.15 -14.85 -0.08
C GLN A 17 -2.78 -13.78 0.81
N HIS A 18 -2.13 -13.41 1.90
CA HIS A 18 -2.57 -12.37 2.84
C HIS A 18 -1.72 -11.10 2.77
N SER A 19 -0.70 -11.08 1.93
CA SER A 19 0.16 -9.92 1.76
C SER A 19 -0.38 -8.99 0.65
N PRO A 20 -0.85 -7.78 0.97
CA PRO A 20 -1.36 -6.84 -0.04
C PRO A 20 -0.36 -6.55 -1.16
N TYR A 21 0.92 -6.48 -0.83
CA TYR A 21 1.98 -6.27 -1.81
C TYR A 21 2.13 -7.44 -2.79
N GLN A 22 2.03 -8.68 -2.29
CA GLN A 22 2.11 -9.88 -3.13
C GLN A 22 0.86 -10.03 -4.00
N LEU A 23 -0.31 -9.76 -3.45
CA LEU A 23 -1.58 -9.75 -4.20
C LEU A 23 -1.52 -8.74 -5.35
N LEU A 24 -1.08 -7.50 -5.07
CA LEU A 24 -0.91 -6.50 -6.12
C LEU A 24 0.03 -6.97 -7.22
N ARG A 25 1.17 -7.56 -6.87
CA ARG A 25 2.12 -8.07 -7.85
C ARG A 25 1.60 -9.24 -8.67
N HIS A 26 0.82 -10.12 -8.06
CA HIS A 26 0.20 -11.24 -8.73
C HIS A 26 -0.82 -10.75 -9.77
N ASP A 27 -1.77 -9.92 -9.34
CA ASP A 27 -2.81 -9.36 -10.21
C ASP A 27 -2.21 -8.53 -11.35
N ARG A 28 -1.11 -7.81 -11.07
CA ARG A 28 -0.39 -7.01 -12.06
C ARG A 28 0.27 -7.84 -13.16
N LEU A 29 0.78 -9.01 -12.82
CA LEU A 29 1.42 -9.88 -13.82
C LEU A 29 0.40 -10.52 -14.77
N GLY A 30 -0.89 -10.36 -14.53
CA GLY A 30 -1.96 -10.85 -15.39
C GLY A 30 -2.00 -12.36 -15.55
N ILE A 31 -1.36 -13.08 -14.61
CA ILE A 31 -1.29 -14.54 -14.63
C ILE A 31 -2.15 -15.07 -13.49
N ALA A 32 -3.28 -15.65 -13.82
CA ALA A 32 -4.10 -16.37 -12.87
C ALA A 32 -3.35 -17.60 -12.31
N GLU A 33 -3.77 -18.10 -11.15
CA GLU A 33 -3.15 -19.29 -10.53
C GLU A 33 -3.17 -20.54 -11.41
N ASP A 34 -4.11 -20.61 -12.36
CA ASP A 34 -4.24 -21.68 -13.34
C ASP A 34 -3.38 -21.47 -14.61
N GLY A 35 -2.57 -20.43 -14.65
CA GLY A 35 -1.70 -20.08 -15.78
C GLY A 35 -2.41 -19.41 -16.96
N LYS A 36 -3.70 -19.06 -16.84
CA LYS A 36 -4.41 -18.27 -17.84
C LYS A 36 -4.06 -16.79 -17.72
N GLU A 37 -3.99 -16.11 -18.86
CA GLU A 37 -3.91 -14.65 -18.87
C GLU A 37 -5.24 -14.07 -18.37
N MET A 38 -5.14 -13.16 -17.39
CA MET A 38 -6.30 -12.41 -16.91
C MET A 38 -6.72 -11.38 -17.97
N THR A 39 -8.01 -11.25 -18.20
CA THR A 39 -8.53 -10.17 -19.04
C THR A 39 -8.52 -8.85 -18.27
N ALA A 40 -8.60 -7.72 -18.98
CA ALA A 40 -8.66 -6.40 -18.33
C ALA A 40 -9.87 -6.28 -17.36
N ASP A 41 -10.94 -7.01 -17.62
CA ASP A 41 -12.15 -7.02 -16.76
C ASP A 41 -11.95 -7.83 -15.48
N ASP A 42 -11.06 -8.82 -15.51
CA ASP A 42 -10.72 -9.64 -14.34
C ASP A 42 -9.73 -8.94 -13.40
N MET A 43 -9.07 -7.88 -13.88
CA MET A 43 -8.08 -7.15 -13.10
C MET A 43 -8.74 -6.26 -12.04
N TRP A 44 -8.27 -6.40 -10.81
CA TRP A 44 -8.65 -5.53 -9.71
C TRP A 44 -8.37 -4.04 -10.02
N THR A 45 -9.31 -3.18 -9.68
CA THR A 45 -9.14 -1.73 -9.74
C THR A 45 -8.80 -1.20 -8.36
N CYS A 46 -7.69 -0.47 -8.23
CA CYS A 46 -7.28 0.15 -6.99
C CYS A 46 -8.30 1.19 -6.55
N PRO A 47 -8.73 1.22 -5.28
CA PRO A 47 -9.46 2.36 -4.76
C PRO A 47 -8.58 3.62 -4.81
N LYS A 48 -9.19 4.80 -4.75
CA LYS A 48 -8.45 6.03 -4.48
C LYS A 48 -7.78 5.89 -3.11
N VAL A 49 -6.46 6.07 -3.03
CA VAL A 49 -5.69 5.75 -1.83
C VAL A 49 -4.72 6.87 -1.46
N LEU A 50 -4.62 7.15 -0.17
CA LEU A 50 -3.58 7.97 0.43
C LEU A 50 -2.75 7.10 1.38
N PHE A 51 -1.47 6.94 1.09
CA PHE A 51 -0.51 6.31 1.99
C PHE A 51 0.16 7.37 2.85
N THR A 52 0.15 7.16 4.16
CA THR A 52 0.90 7.97 5.11
C THR A 52 1.87 7.10 5.88
N THR A 53 3.11 7.55 6.03
CA THR A 53 4.15 6.85 6.79
C THR A 53 5.16 7.83 7.39
N SER A 54 6.12 7.32 8.13
CA SER A 54 7.20 8.12 8.72
C SER A 54 8.55 7.49 8.46
N THR A 55 9.53 8.32 8.13
CA THR A 55 10.92 7.88 7.89
C THR A 55 11.54 7.20 9.11
N ARG A 56 11.19 7.67 10.32
CA ARG A 56 11.72 7.16 11.59
C ARG A 56 10.81 6.14 12.26
N ASP A 57 9.95 5.47 11.48
CA ASP A 57 9.18 4.36 12.01
C ASP A 57 10.09 3.15 12.24
N ASP A 58 10.36 2.85 13.50
CA ASP A 58 11.20 1.76 13.97
C ASP A 58 10.43 0.45 14.23
N ARG A 59 9.10 0.50 14.17
CA ARG A 59 8.21 -0.65 14.36
C ARG A 59 7.75 -1.26 13.04
N VAL A 60 7.39 -0.39 12.07
CA VAL A 60 7.01 -0.79 10.72
C VAL A 60 7.82 0.04 9.73
N HIS A 61 8.82 -0.56 9.14
CA HIS A 61 9.73 0.14 8.24
C HIS A 61 8.98 0.81 7.07
N PRO A 62 9.23 2.11 6.78
CA PRO A 62 8.54 2.86 5.72
C PRO A 62 8.69 2.26 4.33
N GLY A 63 9.66 1.37 4.14
CA GLY A 63 9.85 0.59 2.92
C GLY A 63 8.61 -0.21 2.49
N HIS A 64 7.74 -0.61 3.42
CA HIS A 64 6.48 -1.28 3.09
C HIS A 64 5.57 -0.36 2.27
N ALA A 65 5.33 0.86 2.76
CA ALA A 65 4.53 1.86 2.04
C ALA A 65 5.21 2.27 0.72
N ARG A 66 6.52 2.56 0.74
CA ARG A 66 7.28 2.95 -0.46
C ARG A 66 7.20 1.91 -1.57
N LYS A 67 7.38 0.61 -1.23
CA LYS A 67 7.29 -0.48 -2.20
C LYS A 67 5.88 -0.62 -2.78
N MET A 68 4.85 -0.48 -1.93
CA MET A 68 3.46 -0.57 -2.37
C MET A 68 3.11 0.59 -3.32
N VAL A 69 3.46 1.82 -2.95
CA VAL A 69 3.25 3.01 -3.80
C VAL A 69 3.97 2.89 -5.13
N LYS A 70 5.25 2.46 -5.11
CA LYS A 70 6.01 2.22 -6.34
C LYS A 70 5.31 1.21 -7.24
N ALA A 71 4.85 0.10 -6.68
CA ALA A 71 4.16 -0.92 -7.46
C ALA A 71 2.86 -0.39 -8.07
N LEU A 72 2.10 0.43 -7.35
CA LEU A 72 0.88 1.06 -7.85
C LEU A 72 1.16 2.08 -8.96
N LEU A 73 2.19 2.92 -8.81
CA LEU A 73 2.46 4.02 -9.74
C LEU A 73 3.25 3.62 -11.00
N GLU A 74 4.14 2.64 -10.88
CA GLU A 74 5.06 2.29 -11.98
C GLU A 74 4.69 0.96 -12.66
N ASP A 75 4.10 0.06 -11.90
CA ASP A 75 3.95 -1.31 -12.34
C ASP A 75 2.49 -1.69 -12.65
N ALA A 76 1.50 -1.04 -12.01
CA ALA A 76 0.10 -1.28 -12.32
C ALA A 76 -0.34 -0.45 -13.54
N PRO A 77 -1.30 -0.95 -14.36
CA PRO A 77 -1.88 -0.16 -15.44
C PRO A 77 -2.52 1.13 -14.88
N ALA A 78 -2.22 2.27 -15.49
CA ALA A 78 -2.64 3.59 -14.99
C ALA A 78 -4.17 3.71 -14.83
N GLU A 79 -4.94 3.09 -15.72
CA GLU A 79 -6.40 3.06 -15.68
C GLU A 79 -6.95 2.26 -14.48
N LYS A 80 -6.14 1.40 -13.89
CA LYS A 80 -6.48 0.61 -12.69
C LYS A 80 -6.13 1.32 -11.39
N VAL A 81 -5.43 2.44 -11.44
CA VAL A 81 -5.01 3.23 -10.28
C VAL A 81 -5.49 4.68 -10.43
N PRO A 82 -6.77 4.95 -10.17
CA PRO A 82 -7.38 6.27 -10.43
C PRO A 82 -6.76 7.40 -9.59
N LEU A 83 -6.27 7.10 -8.39
CA LEU A 83 -5.57 8.05 -7.53
C LEU A 83 -4.75 7.32 -6.48
N CYS A 84 -3.45 7.54 -6.49
CA CYS A 84 -2.53 7.09 -5.45
C CYS A 84 -1.69 8.26 -4.98
N LEU A 85 -1.89 8.68 -3.74
CA LEU A 85 -1.11 9.73 -3.10
C LEU A 85 -0.22 9.15 -2.01
N TYR A 86 0.93 9.77 -1.81
CA TYR A 86 1.90 9.37 -0.81
C TYR A 86 2.41 10.57 -0.03
N TRP A 87 2.39 10.47 1.29
CA TRP A 87 3.01 11.44 2.18
C TRP A 87 3.84 10.74 3.25
N GLU A 88 5.06 11.21 3.44
CA GLU A 88 5.99 10.69 4.44
C GLU A 88 6.45 11.79 5.38
N ASN A 89 6.23 11.61 6.68
CA ASN A 89 6.80 12.47 7.70
C ASN A 89 8.27 12.10 7.92
N THR A 90 9.17 13.07 7.79
CA THR A 90 10.63 12.86 7.92
C THR A 90 11.12 12.93 9.36
N GLU A 91 10.32 13.41 10.30
CA GLU A 91 10.71 13.66 11.69
C GLU A 91 9.99 12.73 12.69
N GLY A 92 8.78 12.28 12.37
CA GLY A 92 7.96 11.42 13.22
C GLY A 92 8.36 9.95 13.20
N GLY A 93 8.06 9.24 14.29
CA GLY A 93 8.18 7.79 14.41
C GLY A 93 6.87 7.07 14.05
N HIS A 94 6.65 5.90 14.66
CA HIS A 94 5.46 5.03 14.41
C HIS A 94 4.11 5.73 14.61
N GLY A 95 4.02 6.73 15.46
CA GLY A 95 2.81 7.56 15.63
C GLY A 95 2.53 8.54 14.47
N GLY A 96 3.35 8.58 13.43
CA GLY A 96 3.19 9.42 12.24
C GLY A 96 3.59 10.88 12.41
N ALA A 97 3.78 11.37 13.64
CA ALA A 97 4.08 12.78 13.91
C ALA A 97 5.02 12.94 15.11
N ALA A 98 5.96 13.88 15.02
CA ALA A 98 6.88 14.19 16.10
C ALA A 98 6.25 15.13 17.16
N ASP A 99 5.32 15.98 16.73
CA ASP A 99 4.63 16.96 17.59
C ASP A 99 3.15 17.16 17.19
N ASN A 100 2.46 17.99 17.96
CA ASN A 100 1.03 18.26 17.72
C ASN A 100 0.78 19.03 16.41
N LYS A 101 1.72 19.87 15.95
CA LYS A 101 1.58 20.61 14.69
C LYS A 101 1.66 19.65 13.51
N GLN A 102 2.61 18.75 13.52
CA GLN A 102 2.74 17.72 12.50
C GLN A 102 1.54 16.76 12.52
N ARG A 103 1.03 16.43 13.70
CA ARG A 103 -0.18 15.61 13.84
C ARG A 103 -1.39 16.30 13.23
N ALA A 104 -1.59 17.59 13.52
CA ALA A 104 -2.67 18.37 12.93
C ALA A 104 -2.55 18.46 11.40
N TYR A 105 -1.34 18.64 10.89
CA TYR A 105 -1.08 18.65 9.45
C TYR A 105 -1.40 17.31 8.79
N MET A 106 -0.96 16.21 9.37
CA MET A 106 -1.25 14.86 8.88
C MET A 106 -2.77 14.59 8.81
N TRP A 107 -3.50 14.96 9.86
CA TRP A 107 -4.97 14.85 9.86
C TRP A 107 -5.63 15.76 8.86
N ALA A 108 -5.13 16.99 8.67
CA ALA A 108 -5.64 17.91 7.65
C ALA A 108 -5.48 17.32 6.23
N LEU A 109 -4.35 16.73 5.91
CA LEU A 109 -4.14 16.00 4.64
C LEU A 109 -5.13 14.84 4.48
N THR A 110 -5.33 14.06 5.55
CA THR A 110 -6.26 12.93 5.54
C THR A 110 -7.70 13.38 5.29
N TYR A 111 -8.16 14.43 5.99
CA TYR A 111 -9.50 14.96 5.80
C TYR A 111 -9.68 15.65 4.43
N ALA A 112 -8.67 16.36 3.94
CA ALA A 112 -8.71 16.94 2.61
C ALA A 112 -8.83 15.87 1.52
N PHE A 113 -8.06 14.78 1.64
CA PHE A 113 -8.18 13.63 0.76
C PHE A 113 -9.58 13.02 0.81
N LEU A 114 -10.12 12.78 2.00
CA LEU A 114 -11.46 12.20 2.15
C LEU A 114 -12.55 13.12 1.59
N ALA A 115 -12.48 14.44 1.83
CA ALA A 115 -13.40 15.41 1.27
C ALA A 115 -13.39 15.38 -0.27
N GLU A 116 -12.21 15.39 -0.87
CA GLU A 116 -12.03 15.33 -2.32
C GLU A 116 -12.61 14.04 -2.93
N VAL A 117 -12.29 12.89 -2.35
CA VAL A 117 -12.70 11.60 -2.92
C VAL A 117 -14.16 11.26 -2.70
N LEU A 118 -14.78 11.82 -1.65
CA LEU A 118 -16.20 11.65 -1.30
C LEU A 118 -17.10 12.74 -1.89
N GLY A 119 -16.52 13.80 -2.45
CA GLY A 119 -17.27 14.92 -3.02
C GLY A 119 -17.94 15.79 -1.96
N LEU A 120 -17.27 16.00 -0.80
CA LEU A 120 -17.76 16.81 0.32
C LEU A 120 -17.27 18.26 0.24
#